data_be6a689ed657e89c7ad72a6f17a99b41
#
_entry.id   be6a689ed657e89c7ad72a6f17a99b41
#
_cell.length_a   1.000
_cell.length_b   1.000
_cell.length_c   1.000
_cell.angle_alpha   90.00
_cell.angle_beta   90.00
_cell.angle_gamma   90.00
#
_symmetry.space_group_name_H-M   'P 1'
#
loop_
_entity.id
_entity.type
_entity.pdbx_description
1 polymer ?
#
loop_
_entity_poly.entity_id
_entity_poly.type
_entity_poly.pdbx_seq_one_letter_code
_entity_poly.pdbx_strand_id
1 'polypeptide(L)'
;MLFFRLKILAVFAVFIPATFQEALAAQVASDDNMLNHEISIPRDNDFVLKADYFAGKRKADGFLILHDCQSDRQDYHAITAQLADNSYHVLSLDLRGFGRSVSETYNHQKMKSNAKDIISYQVLLGQLSSFWQDDVLAAFEYLRSKLDKASKISILTSGCSAPFAIAAAEQWHVSNMVMLTPEMTFADKERYKNLTDIATFFVASVHHVETDQTTKELFEWNGHTGTKMLSYKGETKDIQLLKRSRSLSSDIAAWLMERSR
;
A
#
# COMPACT_ATOMS: atom_id res chain seq x y z
N MET A 1 -66.99 29.78 -25.90
CA MET A 1 -66.57 29.52 -24.52
C MET A 1 -65.39 28.58 -24.56
N LEU A 2 -64.16 29.15 -24.45
CA LEU A 2 -62.89 28.37 -24.54
C LEU A 2 -62.34 28.27 -23.11
N PHE A 3 -62.30 27.06 -22.54
CA PHE A 3 -61.71 26.83 -21.22
C PHE A 3 -60.22 26.53 -21.37
N PHE A 4 -59.38 27.48 -20.97
CA PHE A 4 -57.93 27.30 -20.81
C PHE A 4 -57.65 26.52 -19.51
N ARG A 5 -57.16 25.29 -19.61
CA ARG A 5 -56.64 24.53 -18.46
C ARG A 5 -55.19 24.88 -18.22
N LEU A 6 -54.95 25.63 -17.16
CA LEU A 6 -53.59 25.93 -16.65
C LEU A 6 -53.04 24.67 -15.98
N LYS A 7 -51.97 24.06 -16.56
CA LYS A 7 -51.23 22.99 -15.91
C LYS A 7 -50.18 23.60 -14.96
N ILE A 8 -50.40 23.44 -13.67
CA ILE A 8 -49.40 23.78 -12.65
C ILE A 8 -48.38 22.68 -12.60
N LEU A 9 -47.13 22.98 -13.07
CA LEU A 9 -45.96 22.11 -12.84
C LEU A 9 -45.52 22.28 -11.39
N ALA A 10 -45.73 21.26 -10.55
CA ALA A 10 -45.15 21.20 -9.23
C ALA A 10 -43.66 20.84 -9.33
N VAL A 11 -42.78 21.80 -9.06
CA VAL A 11 -41.35 21.56 -8.92
C VAL A 11 -41.11 20.96 -7.54
N PHE A 12 -40.84 19.66 -7.47
CA PHE A 12 -40.40 19.03 -6.23
C PHE A 12 -38.95 19.44 -5.99
N ALA A 13 -38.71 20.35 -5.04
CA ALA A 13 -37.38 20.60 -4.54
C ALA A 13 -36.96 19.43 -3.66
N VAL A 14 -35.98 18.64 -4.14
CA VAL A 14 -35.36 17.57 -3.34
C VAL A 14 -34.50 18.23 -2.27
N PHE A 15 -34.94 18.19 -1.04
CA PHE A 15 -34.16 18.65 0.13
C PHE A 15 -33.11 17.61 0.46
N ILE A 16 -31.83 17.83 0.07
CA ILE A 16 -30.70 17.01 0.50
C ILE A 16 -30.34 17.46 1.93
N PRO A 17 -30.33 16.58 2.93
CA PRO A 17 -29.99 16.99 4.30
C PRO A 17 -28.54 17.49 4.37
N ALA A 18 -28.29 18.52 5.16
CA ALA A 18 -26.99 19.19 5.30
C ALA A 18 -25.85 18.22 5.62
N THR A 19 -26.11 17.17 6.38
CA THR A 19 -25.14 16.11 6.72
C THR A 19 -24.63 15.33 5.50
N PHE A 20 -25.45 15.17 4.47
CA PHE A 20 -25.03 14.50 3.23
C PHE A 20 -24.17 15.42 2.36
N GLN A 21 -24.43 16.71 2.43
CA GLN A 21 -23.68 17.72 1.67
C GLN A 21 -22.29 17.95 2.28
N GLU A 22 -22.19 17.91 3.62
CA GLU A 22 -20.88 17.96 4.32
C GLU A 22 -20.04 16.72 4.09
N ALA A 23 -20.63 15.52 4.08
CA ALA A 23 -19.93 14.28 3.77
C ALA A 23 -19.40 14.25 2.32
N LEU A 24 -20.21 14.72 1.36
CA LEU A 24 -19.81 14.79 -0.04
C LEU A 24 -18.71 15.84 -0.24
N ALA A 25 -18.78 17.00 0.42
CA ALA A 25 -17.76 18.04 0.36
C ALA A 25 -16.44 17.59 0.99
N ALA A 26 -16.49 16.84 2.09
CA ALA A 26 -15.31 16.26 2.72
C ALA A 26 -14.66 15.20 1.83
N GLN A 27 -15.45 14.39 1.12
CA GLN A 27 -14.94 13.39 0.18
C GLN A 27 -14.29 14.02 -1.05
N VAL A 28 -14.91 15.05 -1.63
CA VAL A 28 -14.35 15.81 -2.76
C VAL A 28 -13.06 16.53 -2.35
N ALA A 29 -13.01 17.11 -1.15
CA ALA A 29 -11.80 17.77 -0.63
C ALA A 29 -10.67 16.77 -0.35
N SER A 30 -10.98 15.53 0.06
CA SER A 30 -9.97 14.48 0.25
C SER A 30 -9.42 13.99 -1.09
N ASP A 31 -10.26 13.85 -2.10
CA ASP A 31 -9.86 13.43 -3.45
C ASP A 31 -9.01 14.50 -4.14
N ASP A 32 -9.35 15.79 -4.02
CA ASP A 32 -8.56 16.91 -4.55
C ASP A 32 -7.18 17.01 -3.86
N ASN A 33 -7.11 16.75 -2.56
CA ASN A 33 -5.84 16.76 -1.82
C ASN A 33 -4.95 15.59 -2.23
N MET A 34 -5.51 14.43 -2.57
CA MET A 34 -4.76 13.26 -3.05
C MET A 34 -4.17 13.47 -4.44
N LEU A 35 -4.87 14.14 -5.34
CA LEU A 35 -4.38 14.44 -6.70
C LEU A 35 -3.17 15.38 -6.72
N ASN A 36 -3.01 16.23 -5.72
CA ASN A 36 -1.87 17.14 -5.59
C ASN A 36 -0.56 16.45 -5.15
N HIS A 37 -0.61 15.20 -4.70
CA HIS A 37 0.57 14.44 -4.24
C HIS A 37 1.00 13.36 -5.24
N GLU A 38 0.22 13.12 -6.31
CA GLU A 38 0.59 12.12 -7.30
C GLU A 38 1.84 12.52 -8.07
N ILE A 39 2.78 11.59 -8.11
CA ILE A 39 4.03 11.71 -8.86
C ILE A 39 4.15 10.58 -9.90
N SER A 40 5.06 10.80 -10.84
CA SER A 40 5.39 9.84 -11.89
C SER A 40 6.85 9.43 -11.77
N ILE A 41 7.10 8.11 -11.77
CA ILE A 41 8.45 7.53 -11.78
C ILE A 41 8.62 6.84 -13.14
N PRO A 42 9.41 7.42 -14.08
CA PRO A 42 9.66 6.80 -15.38
C PRO A 42 10.36 5.44 -15.24
N ARG A 43 9.96 4.50 -16.09
CA ARG A 43 10.57 3.18 -16.21
C ARG A 43 10.90 2.89 -17.68
N ASP A 44 11.53 1.76 -17.93
CA ASP A 44 11.87 1.32 -19.26
C ASP A 44 10.61 1.11 -20.14
N ASN A 45 10.79 1.17 -21.46
CA ASN A 45 9.73 1.01 -22.46
C ASN A 45 8.56 2.00 -22.30
N ASP A 46 8.86 3.25 -21.98
CA ASP A 46 7.89 4.34 -21.81
C ASP A 46 6.83 4.06 -20.72
N PHE A 47 7.07 3.07 -19.87
CA PHE A 47 6.17 2.81 -18.76
C PHE A 47 6.42 3.81 -17.63
N VAL A 48 5.33 4.22 -16.96
CA VAL A 48 5.38 5.20 -15.87
C VAL A 48 4.66 4.61 -14.65
N LEU A 49 5.38 4.48 -13.54
CA LEU A 49 4.77 4.18 -12.26
C LEU A 49 4.11 5.43 -11.69
N LYS A 50 3.00 5.23 -11.00
CA LYS A 50 2.30 6.26 -10.24
C LYS A 50 2.43 5.97 -8.75
N ALA A 51 2.65 7.03 -8.00
CA ALA A 51 2.76 6.97 -6.55
C ALA A 51 2.23 8.28 -5.95
N ASP A 52 1.84 8.25 -4.69
CA ASP A 52 1.58 9.46 -3.91
C ASP A 52 2.81 9.75 -3.05
N TYR A 53 3.36 10.97 -3.20
CA TYR A 53 4.49 11.41 -2.40
C TYR A 53 4.11 12.60 -1.52
N PHE A 54 4.25 12.42 -0.21
CA PHE A 54 4.07 13.45 0.79
C PHE A 54 5.42 13.91 1.32
N ALA A 55 5.73 15.18 1.15
CA ALA A 55 6.99 15.74 1.58
C ALA A 55 6.97 15.99 3.10
N GLY A 56 7.91 15.39 3.81
CA GLY A 56 8.11 15.61 5.24
C GLY A 56 9.01 16.81 5.55
N LYS A 57 9.35 16.98 6.83
CA LYS A 57 10.36 17.95 7.26
C LYS A 57 11.75 17.54 6.78
N ARG A 58 12.63 18.53 6.57
CA ARG A 58 13.95 18.37 5.94
C ARG A 58 14.82 17.21 6.45
N LYS A 59 14.75 16.84 7.71
CA LYS A 59 15.55 15.75 8.30
C LYS A 59 14.70 14.58 8.78
N ALA A 60 13.42 14.56 8.38
CA ALA A 60 12.55 13.46 8.74
C ALA A 60 12.91 12.22 7.95
N ASP A 61 12.60 11.06 8.53
CA ASP A 61 12.74 9.77 7.89
C ASP A 61 11.67 9.57 6.79
N GLY A 62 11.88 8.57 5.94
CA GLY A 62 11.00 8.22 4.86
C GLY A 62 10.35 6.85 5.06
N PHE A 63 9.13 6.73 4.54
CA PHE A 63 8.36 5.50 4.53
C PHE A 63 7.95 5.15 3.11
N LEU A 64 8.31 3.94 2.65
CA LEU A 64 7.83 3.37 1.41
C LEU A 64 6.70 2.39 1.72
N ILE A 65 5.53 2.59 1.10
CA ILE A 65 4.34 1.75 1.30
C ILE A 65 4.05 0.99 0.02
N LEU A 66 4.00 -0.34 0.13
CA LEU A 66 3.73 -1.29 -0.94
C LEU A 66 2.44 -2.05 -0.65
N HIS A 67 1.47 -1.92 -1.53
CA HIS A 67 0.17 -2.59 -1.41
C HIS A 67 0.24 -4.08 -1.79
N ASP A 68 -0.81 -4.83 -1.47
CA ASP A 68 -1.00 -6.23 -1.85
C ASP A 68 -1.58 -6.39 -3.28
N CYS A 69 -1.67 -7.64 -3.75
CA CYS A 69 -2.16 -7.98 -5.09
C CYS A 69 -3.70 -7.88 -5.26
N GLN A 70 -4.44 -7.37 -4.29
CA GLN A 70 -5.89 -7.19 -4.35
C GLN A 70 -6.32 -5.74 -4.15
N SER A 71 -5.36 -4.83 -3.98
CA SER A 71 -5.55 -3.43 -3.62
C SER A 71 -4.66 -2.51 -4.47
N ASP A 72 -4.68 -1.25 -4.16
CA ASP A 72 -3.79 -0.23 -4.69
C ASP A 72 -3.33 0.71 -3.55
N ARG A 73 -2.51 1.72 -3.89
CA ARG A 73 -1.97 2.65 -2.90
C ARG A 73 -3.02 3.42 -2.10
N GLN A 74 -4.21 3.64 -2.67
CA GLN A 74 -5.28 4.42 -2.02
C GLN A 74 -5.86 3.67 -0.81
N ASP A 75 -5.89 2.36 -0.88
CA ASP A 75 -6.35 1.52 0.23
C ASP A 75 -5.49 1.68 1.50
N TYR A 76 -4.22 2.11 1.36
CA TYR A 76 -3.29 2.36 2.47
C TYR A 76 -3.27 3.83 2.95
N HIS A 77 -4.19 4.66 2.44
CA HIS A 77 -4.25 6.09 2.74
C HIS A 77 -4.29 6.39 4.25
N ALA A 78 -5.01 5.61 5.05
CA ALA A 78 -5.09 5.83 6.50
C ALA A 78 -3.72 5.80 7.21
N ILE A 79 -2.80 4.93 6.79
CA ILE A 79 -1.43 4.86 7.32
C ILE A 79 -0.61 6.00 6.72
N THR A 80 -0.73 6.20 5.40
CA THR A 80 -0.02 7.26 4.66
C THR A 80 -0.29 8.63 5.27
N ALA A 81 -1.56 8.96 5.51
CA ALA A 81 -1.97 10.23 6.08
C ALA A 81 -1.42 10.42 7.50
N GLN A 82 -1.50 9.41 8.37
CA GLN A 82 -0.97 9.51 9.73
C GLN A 82 0.54 9.78 9.76
N LEU A 83 1.31 9.17 8.88
CA LEU A 83 2.75 9.40 8.76
C LEU A 83 3.04 10.80 8.19
N ALA A 84 2.32 11.21 7.15
CA ALA A 84 2.46 12.52 6.51
C ALA A 84 2.07 13.67 7.45
N ASP A 85 0.96 13.55 8.21
CA ASP A 85 0.51 14.52 9.19
C ASP A 85 1.53 14.73 10.32
N ASN A 86 2.34 13.70 10.60
CA ASN A 86 3.46 13.79 11.54
C ASN A 86 4.76 14.30 10.88
N SER A 87 4.66 14.82 9.66
CA SER A 87 5.75 15.47 8.91
C SER A 87 6.89 14.53 8.48
N TYR A 88 6.62 13.25 8.29
CA TYR A 88 7.52 12.31 7.65
C TYR A 88 7.38 12.35 6.12
N HIS A 89 8.43 11.93 5.42
CA HIS A 89 8.33 11.68 3.98
C HIS A 89 7.65 10.35 3.73
N VAL A 90 6.61 10.33 2.92
CA VAL A 90 5.87 9.10 2.62
C VAL A 90 5.72 8.93 1.12
N LEU A 91 6.07 7.76 0.61
CA LEU A 91 5.84 7.36 -0.77
C LEU A 91 4.97 6.10 -0.77
N SER A 92 3.76 6.21 -1.29
CA SER A 92 2.84 5.08 -1.48
C SER A 92 2.77 4.74 -2.98
N LEU A 93 3.24 3.55 -3.35
CA LEU A 93 3.43 3.14 -4.74
C LEU A 93 2.24 2.32 -5.24
N ASP A 94 1.75 2.61 -6.46
CA ASP A 94 1.02 1.61 -7.23
C ASP A 94 2.02 0.70 -7.96
N LEU A 95 2.01 -0.58 -7.64
CA LEU A 95 2.78 -1.58 -8.37
C LEU A 95 2.31 -1.64 -9.83
N ARG A 96 3.22 -1.95 -10.76
CA ARG A 96 2.90 -2.10 -12.18
C ARG A 96 1.69 -3.01 -12.38
N GLY A 97 0.73 -2.55 -13.15
CA GLY A 97 -0.53 -3.25 -13.43
C GLY A 97 -1.67 -2.94 -12.45
N PHE A 98 -1.42 -2.17 -11.39
CA PHE A 98 -2.40 -1.81 -10.37
C PHE A 98 -2.64 -0.29 -10.30
N GLY A 99 -3.76 0.08 -9.67
CA GLY A 99 -4.13 1.46 -9.45
C GLY A 99 -4.02 2.30 -10.73
N ARG A 100 -3.16 3.31 -10.70
CA ARG A 100 -2.87 4.17 -11.86
C ARG A 100 -1.56 3.81 -12.58
N SER A 101 -0.79 2.83 -12.09
CA SER A 101 0.39 2.26 -12.77
C SER A 101 -0.02 1.22 -13.81
N VAL A 102 -0.90 1.60 -14.73
CA VAL A 102 -1.50 0.72 -15.75
C VAL A 102 -1.22 1.20 -17.16
N SER A 103 -1.15 0.25 -18.10
CA SER A 103 -1.14 0.49 -19.54
C SER A 103 -2.04 -0.51 -20.25
N GLU A 104 -2.08 -0.47 -21.59
CA GLU A 104 -2.78 -1.51 -22.35
C GLU A 104 -2.20 -2.90 -22.12
N THR A 105 -0.87 -3.00 -22.00
CA THR A 105 -0.14 -4.26 -21.78
C THR A 105 -0.15 -4.70 -20.33
N TYR A 106 0.00 -3.76 -19.40
CA TYR A 106 0.13 -4.01 -17.97
C TYR A 106 -1.13 -3.54 -17.24
N ASN A 107 -2.11 -4.42 -17.09
CA ASN A 107 -3.36 -4.14 -16.37
C ASN A 107 -3.88 -5.41 -15.72
N HIS A 108 -3.70 -5.51 -14.41
CA HIS A 108 -4.08 -6.68 -13.62
C HIS A 108 -5.57 -7.06 -13.76
N GLN A 109 -6.47 -6.07 -13.78
CA GLN A 109 -7.91 -6.34 -13.91
C GLN A 109 -8.25 -6.94 -15.27
N LYS A 110 -7.66 -6.40 -16.36
CA LYS A 110 -7.81 -6.97 -17.72
C LYS A 110 -7.20 -8.38 -17.80
N MET A 111 -6.03 -8.59 -17.20
CA MET A 111 -5.38 -9.91 -17.16
C MET A 111 -6.27 -10.93 -16.44
N LYS A 112 -6.83 -10.55 -15.29
CA LYS A 112 -7.73 -11.40 -14.51
C LYS A 112 -9.01 -11.75 -15.26
N SER A 113 -9.63 -10.77 -15.94
CA SER A 113 -10.87 -10.98 -16.71
C SER A 113 -10.66 -11.80 -18.00
N ASN A 114 -9.47 -11.73 -18.59
CA ASN A 114 -9.13 -12.41 -19.83
C ASN A 114 -8.51 -13.79 -19.62
N ALA A 115 -8.11 -14.13 -18.39
CA ALA A 115 -7.56 -15.44 -18.05
C ALA A 115 -8.64 -16.53 -18.19
N LYS A 116 -8.32 -17.61 -18.93
CA LYS A 116 -9.23 -18.72 -19.19
C LYS A 116 -9.46 -19.59 -17.94
N ASP A 117 -8.47 -19.67 -17.09
CA ASP A 117 -8.42 -20.47 -15.88
C ASP A 117 -7.39 -19.90 -14.89
N ILE A 118 -7.32 -20.52 -13.71
CA ILE A 118 -6.40 -20.08 -12.65
C ILE A 118 -4.93 -20.22 -13.08
N ILE A 119 -4.58 -21.20 -13.90
CA ILE A 119 -3.21 -21.45 -14.33
C ILE A 119 -2.77 -20.32 -15.29
N SER A 120 -3.60 -20.02 -16.28
CA SER A 120 -3.33 -18.91 -17.21
C SER A 120 -3.24 -17.56 -16.48
N TYR A 121 -4.07 -17.33 -15.46
CA TYR A 121 -3.98 -16.15 -14.61
C TYR A 121 -2.65 -16.09 -13.84
N GLN A 122 -2.23 -17.20 -13.23
CA GLN A 122 -0.95 -17.25 -12.50
C GLN A 122 0.26 -16.97 -13.39
N VAL A 123 0.25 -17.48 -14.64
CA VAL A 123 1.30 -17.18 -15.63
C VAL A 123 1.34 -15.70 -15.95
N LEU A 124 0.19 -15.07 -16.22
CA LEU A 124 0.11 -13.64 -16.51
C LEU A 124 0.55 -12.78 -15.31
N LEU A 125 0.14 -13.16 -14.11
CA LEU A 125 0.57 -12.49 -12.88
C LEU A 125 2.08 -12.63 -12.66
N GLY A 126 2.65 -13.82 -12.91
CA GLY A 126 4.09 -14.06 -12.85
C GLY A 126 4.88 -13.19 -13.83
N GLN A 127 4.39 -13.03 -15.06
CA GLN A 127 4.99 -12.12 -16.04
C GLN A 127 4.91 -10.66 -15.57
N LEU A 128 3.78 -10.24 -15.01
CA LEU A 128 3.62 -8.89 -14.48
C LEU A 128 4.55 -8.62 -13.30
N SER A 129 4.59 -9.56 -12.35
CA SER A 129 5.40 -9.42 -11.12
C SER A 129 6.90 -9.48 -11.36
N SER A 130 7.35 -9.99 -12.51
CA SER A 130 8.79 -10.00 -12.85
C SER A 130 9.40 -8.59 -12.96
N PHE A 131 8.57 -7.56 -13.14
CA PHE A 131 9.01 -6.16 -13.17
C PHE A 131 9.02 -5.49 -11.78
N TRP A 132 8.31 -6.06 -10.80
CA TRP A 132 8.05 -5.33 -9.55
C TRP A 132 9.29 -5.13 -8.69
N GLN A 133 10.28 -6.02 -8.77
CA GLN A 133 11.53 -5.81 -8.05
C GLN A 133 12.20 -4.49 -8.48
N ASP A 134 12.37 -4.30 -9.78
CA ASP A 134 13.00 -3.11 -10.33
C ASP A 134 12.13 -1.86 -10.13
N ASP A 135 10.80 -2.02 -10.16
CA ASP A 135 9.86 -0.94 -9.92
C ASP A 135 9.92 -0.47 -8.45
N VAL A 136 10.01 -1.40 -7.50
CA VAL A 136 10.15 -1.09 -6.07
C VAL A 136 11.52 -0.45 -5.78
N LEU A 137 12.59 -0.92 -6.42
CA LEU A 137 13.92 -0.30 -6.31
C LEU A 137 13.89 1.15 -6.83
N ALA A 138 13.26 1.40 -7.98
CA ALA A 138 13.12 2.77 -8.49
C ALA A 138 12.29 3.68 -7.57
N ALA A 139 11.23 3.15 -6.95
CA ALA A 139 10.47 3.88 -5.96
C ALA A 139 11.30 4.19 -4.69
N PHE A 140 12.10 3.23 -4.24
CA PHE A 140 13.01 3.44 -3.11
C PHE A 140 14.05 4.52 -3.42
N GLU A 141 14.68 4.48 -4.60
CA GLU A 141 15.65 5.48 -5.07
C GLU A 141 15.00 6.86 -5.20
N TYR A 142 13.78 6.93 -5.74
CA TYR A 142 13.04 8.19 -5.78
C TYR A 142 12.86 8.76 -4.37
N LEU A 143 12.35 7.96 -3.42
CA LEU A 143 12.19 8.39 -2.03
C LEU A 143 13.55 8.82 -1.44
N ARG A 144 14.60 8.01 -1.61
CA ARG A 144 15.97 8.33 -1.13
C ARG A 144 16.47 9.68 -1.66
N SER A 145 16.16 10.02 -2.92
CA SER A 145 16.55 11.30 -3.53
C SER A 145 15.89 12.53 -2.89
N LYS A 146 14.77 12.33 -2.17
CA LYS A 146 14.02 13.40 -1.48
C LYS A 146 14.46 13.62 -0.04
N LEU A 147 15.26 12.70 0.49
CA LEU A 147 15.62 12.69 1.90
C LEU A 147 17.03 13.28 2.15
N ASP A 148 17.24 13.79 3.36
CA ASP A 148 18.59 14.10 3.86
C ASP A 148 19.42 12.79 3.92
N LYS A 149 20.74 12.91 3.77
CA LYS A 149 21.64 11.74 3.79
C LYS A 149 21.55 10.92 5.08
N ALA A 150 21.28 11.58 6.20
CA ALA A 150 21.18 10.93 7.51
C ALA A 150 19.80 10.34 7.80
N SER A 151 18.79 10.72 7.00
CA SER A 151 17.42 10.18 7.19
C SER A 151 17.33 8.73 6.78
N LYS A 152 16.59 7.96 7.55
CA LYS A 152 16.38 6.53 7.38
C LYS A 152 15.17 6.26 6.47
N ILE A 153 15.09 5.06 5.90
CA ILE A 153 13.91 4.59 5.16
C ILE A 153 13.42 3.30 5.81
N SER A 154 12.12 3.25 6.05
CA SER A 154 11.41 2.03 6.48
C SER A 154 10.41 1.63 5.40
N ILE A 155 10.12 0.33 5.28
CA ILE A 155 9.20 -0.21 4.28
C ILE A 155 8.01 -0.87 4.98
N LEU A 156 6.79 -0.52 4.54
CA LEU A 156 5.59 -1.30 4.81
C LEU A 156 5.25 -2.11 3.57
N THR A 157 5.05 -3.40 3.74
CA THR A 157 4.66 -4.32 2.67
C THR A 157 3.49 -5.19 3.10
N SER A 158 2.67 -5.61 2.14
CA SER A 158 1.48 -6.42 2.38
C SER A 158 1.36 -7.55 1.36
N GLY A 159 1.03 -8.74 1.82
CA GLY A 159 0.80 -9.92 0.99
C GLY A 159 1.93 -10.17 0.00
N CYS A 160 1.58 -10.16 -1.28
CA CYS A 160 2.46 -10.48 -2.41
C CYS A 160 3.60 -9.45 -2.66
N SER A 161 3.58 -8.28 -2.03
CA SER A 161 4.68 -7.31 -2.17
C SER A 161 5.86 -7.60 -1.24
N ALA A 162 5.73 -8.52 -0.29
CA ALA A 162 6.77 -8.85 0.69
C ALA A 162 8.11 -9.29 0.06
N PRO A 163 8.18 -10.14 -0.98
CA PRO A 163 9.43 -10.51 -1.62
C PRO A 163 10.21 -9.32 -2.20
N PHE A 164 9.50 -8.30 -2.68
CA PHE A 164 10.12 -7.13 -3.29
C PHE A 164 10.65 -6.14 -2.24
N ALA A 165 10.03 -6.09 -1.06
CA ALA A 165 10.57 -5.37 0.09
C ALA A 165 11.88 -6.01 0.58
N ILE A 166 11.96 -7.35 0.59
CA ILE A 166 13.19 -8.09 0.89
C ILE A 166 14.27 -7.77 -0.15
N ALA A 167 13.93 -7.82 -1.45
CA ALA A 167 14.88 -7.48 -2.51
C ALA A 167 15.44 -6.05 -2.38
N ALA A 168 14.61 -5.09 -1.97
CA ALA A 168 15.06 -3.74 -1.70
C ALA A 168 15.98 -3.67 -0.47
N ALA A 169 15.66 -4.40 0.60
CA ALA A 169 16.46 -4.42 1.82
C ALA A 169 17.81 -5.13 1.67
N GLU A 170 17.95 -6.05 0.73
CA GLU A 170 19.26 -6.67 0.37
C GLU A 170 20.19 -5.71 -0.37
N GLN A 171 19.63 -4.74 -1.11
CA GLN A 171 20.41 -3.79 -1.90
C GLN A 171 20.64 -2.45 -1.18
N TRP A 172 19.69 -2.05 -0.35
CA TRP A 172 19.68 -0.77 0.31
C TRP A 172 19.48 -0.90 1.81
N HIS A 173 20.03 0.03 2.56
CA HIS A 173 19.81 0.06 4.00
C HIS A 173 18.35 0.43 4.34
N VAL A 174 17.59 -0.56 4.80
CA VAL A 174 16.23 -0.40 5.35
C VAL A 174 16.31 -0.47 6.87
N SER A 175 15.76 0.53 7.54
CA SER A 175 15.88 0.64 9.01
C SER A 175 14.84 -0.18 9.76
N ASN A 176 13.62 -0.24 9.25
CA ASN A 176 12.55 -1.02 9.85
C ASN A 176 11.63 -1.57 8.75
N MET A 177 10.96 -2.68 9.01
CA MET A 177 9.95 -3.24 8.13
C MET A 177 8.61 -3.46 8.84
N VAL A 178 7.52 -3.34 8.10
CA VAL A 178 6.21 -3.87 8.49
C VAL A 178 5.82 -4.90 7.45
N MET A 179 5.50 -6.09 7.88
CA MET A 179 5.03 -7.18 7.03
C MET A 179 3.62 -7.59 7.42
N LEU A 180 2.65 -7.17 6.61
CA LEU A 180 1.25 -7.50 6.81
C LEU A 180 0.92 -8.77 6.01
N THR A 181 0.64 -9.87 6.70
CA THR A 181 0.30 -11.18 6.13
C THR A 181 1.17 -11.58 4.92
N PRO A 182 2.50 -11.64 5.05
CA PRO A 182 3.42 -11.80 3.92
C PRO A 182 3.21 -13.11 3.17
N GLU A 183 3.11 -13.03 1.85
CA GLU A 183 3.08 -14.16 0.93
C GLU A 183 4.47 -14.36 0.34
N MET A 184 5.11 -15.48 0.64
CA MET A 184 6.50 -15.74 0.27
C MET A 184 6.71 -17.18 -0.17
N THR A 185 7.55 -17.34 -1.19
CA THR A 185 8.08 -18.66 -1.55
C THR A 185 9.15 -19.09 -0.53
N PHE A 186 9.56 -20.37 -0.60
CA PHE A 186 10.69 -20.85 0.19
C PHE A 186 11.96 -20.03 -0.07
N ALA A 187 12.24 -19.71 -1.34
CA ALA A 187 13.41 -18.92 -1.71
C ALA A 187 13.37 -17.49 -1.08
N ASP A 188 12.21 -16.85 -1.06
CA ASP A 188 12.07 -15.52 -0.44
C ASP A 188 12.32 -15.58 1.07
N LYS A 189 11.85 -16.63 1.74
CA LYS A 189 12.11 -16.84 3.18
C LYS A 189 13.59 -17.08 3.46
N GLU A 190 14.30 -17.83 2.60
CA GLU A 190 15.75 -17.99 2.74
C GLU A 190 16.51 -16.67 2.56
N ARG A 191 16.07 -15.80 1.66
CA ARG A 191 16.64 -14.44 1.51
C ARG A 191 16.44 -13.60 2.78
N TYR A 192 15.25 -13.67 3.39
CA TYR A 192 14.95 -12.93 4.62
C TYR A 192 15.93 -13.26 5.77
N LYS A 193 16.50 -14.46 5.83
CA LYS A 193 17.48 -14.83 6.85
C LYS A 193 18.72 -13.92 6.90
N ASN A 194 19.00 -13.20 5.82
CA ASN A 194 20.08 -12.21 5.75
C ASN A 194 19.66 -10.84 6.33
N LEU A 195 18.39 -10.66 6.73
CA LEU A 195 17.80 -9.40 7.16
C LEU A 195 17.23 -9.48 8.59
N THR A 196 17.64 -10.48 9.37
CA THR A 196 17.10 -10.77 10.70
C THR A 196 17.52 -9.77 11.77
N ASP A 197 18.38 -8.83 11.44
CA ASP A 197 18.81 -7.69 12.25
C ASP A 197 17.95 -6.43 12.04
N ILE A 198 17.01 -6.47 11.07
CA ILE A 198 16.09 -5.36 10.84
C ILE A 198 14.86 -5.51 11.76
N ALA A 199 14.57 -4.46 12.55
CA ALA A 199 13.35 -4.45 13.36
C ALA A 199 12.13 -4.59 12.48
N THR A 200 11.32 -5.62 12.71
CA THR A 200 10.17 -5.93 11.87
C THR A 200 8.88 -6.06 12.69
N PHE A 201 7.84 -5.36 12.27
CA PHE A 201 6.50 -5.55 12.82
C PHE A 201 5.72 -6.50 11.91
N PHE A 202 5.52 -7.71 12.40
CA PHE A 202 4.77 -8.75 11.74
C PHE A 202 3.29 -8.71 12.13
N VAL A 203 2.42 -8.86 11.14
CA VAL A 203 0.98 -8.99 11.37
C VAL A 203 0.49 -10.27 10.67
N ALA A 204 -0.14 -11.16 11.43
CA ALA A 204 -0.65 -12.44 10.95
C ALA A 204 -2.17 -12.55 11.09
N SER A 205 -2.76 -13.45 10.32
CA SER A 205 -4.14 -13.90 10.45
C SER A 205 -4.17 -15.40 10.67
N VAL A 206 -4.57 -15.83 11.87
CA VAL A 206 -4.36 -17.21 12.38
C VAL A 206 -5.02 -18.30 11.52
N HIS A 207 -6.14 -18.00 10.88
CA HIS A 207 -6.84 -18.98 10.04
C HIS A 207 -6.40 -18.95 8.57
N HIS A 208 -5.57 -17.98 8.17
CA HIS A 208 -4.91 -18.02 6.89
C HIS A 208 -3.56 -18.74 7.05
N VAL A 209 -3.62 -20.07 7.01
CA VAL A 209 -2.55 -20.96 7.47
C VAL A 209 -1.20 -20.67 6.84
N GLU A 210 -1.16 -20.42 5.54
CA GLU A 210 0.07 -20.20 4.78
C GLU A 210 0.80 -18.92 5.23
N THR A 211 0.09 -17.79 5.30
CA THR A 211 0.70 -16.52 5.75
C THR A 211 0.97 -16.50 7.25
N ASP A 212 0.15 -17.17 8.07
CA ASP A 212 0.39 -17.29 9.51
C ASP A 212 1.66 -18.09 9.79
N GLN A 213 1.84 -19.23 9.11
CA GLN A 213 3.05 -20.02 9.23
C GLN A 213 4.27 -19.24 8.74
N THR A 214 4.20 -18.61 7.58
CA THR A 214 5.28 -17.75 7.06
C THR A 214 5.63 -16.66 8.07
N THR A 215 4.64 -15.95 8.59
CA THR A 215 4.86 -14.86 9.57
C THR A 215 5.54 -15.36 10.83
N LYS A 216 5.14 -16.52 11.37
CA LYS A 216 5.75 -17.13 12.56
C LYS A 216 7.20 -17.54 12.31
N GLU A 217 7.49 -18.19 11.19
CA GLU A 217 8.87 -18.56 10.83
C GLU A 217 9.78 -17.32 10.73
N LEU A 218 9.34 -16.28 10.05
CA LEU A 218 10.12 -15.04 9.92
C LEU A 218 10.32 -14.34 11.27
N PHE A 219 9.29 -14.34 12.13
CA PHE A 219 9.39 -13.77 13.47
C PHE A 219 10.36 -14.54 14.37
N GLU A 220 10.33 -15.87 14.32
CA GLU A 220 11.23 -16.73 15.09
C GLU A 220 12.70 -16.58 14.64
N TRP A 221 12.94 -16.34 13.36
CA TRP A 221 14.30 -16.10 12.85
C TRP A 221 14.83 -14.70 13.12
N ASN A 222 13.94 -13.72 13.34
CA ASN A 222 14.35 -12.34 13.56
C ASN A 222 14.92 -12.15 14.96
N GLY A 223 16.17 -11.69 15.03
CA GLY A 223 16.90 -11.48 16.29
C GLY A 223 16.81 -10.08 16.87
N HIS A 224 16.17 -9.14 16.16
CA HIS A 224 16.15 -7.75 16.58
C HIS A 224 15.18 -7.51 17.75
N THR A 225 15.66 -6.92 18.85
CA THR A 225 14.87 -6.68 20.07
C THR A 225 13.64 -5.79 19.89
N GLY A 226 13.62 -4.98 18.83
CA GLY A 226 12.49 -4.14 18.46
C GLY A 226 11.43 -4.83 17.63
N THR A 227 11.64 -6.09 17.24
CA THR A 227 10.68 -6.87 16.47
C THR A 227 9.49 -7.26 17.31
N LYS A 228 8.30 -7.19 16.73
CA LYS A 228 7.07 -7.65 17.36
C LYS A 228 6.16 -8.34 16.36
N MET A 229 5.22 -9.13 16.88
CA MET A 229 4.20 -9.80 16.11
C MET A 229 2.82 -9.57 16.71
N LEU A 230 1.82 -9.31 15.87
CA LEU A 230 0.41 -9.37 16.22
C LEU A 230 -0.29 -10.43 15.36
N SER A 231 -1.10 -11.26 16.03
CA SER A 231 -1.90 -12.28 15.36
C SER A 231 -3.39 -11.99 15.55
N TYR A 232 -4.10 -11.86 14.45
CA TYR A 232 -5.53 -11.64 14.44
C TYR A 232 -6.29 -12.95 14.24
N LYS A 233 -7.37 -13.11 14.99
CA LYS A 233 -8.26 -14.26 14.86
C LYS A 233 -9.14 -14.10 13.63
N GLY A 234 -9.11 -15.07 12.71
CA GLY A 234 -9.91 -15.06 11.49
C GLY A 234 -9.10 -15.39 10.23
N GLU A 235 -9.74 -15.30 9.09
CA GLU A 235 -9.18 -15.61 7.75
C GLU A 235 -8.84 -14.35 6.95
N THR A 236 -9.16 -13.16 7.47
CA THR A 236 -8.93 -11.89 6.79
C THR A 236 -7.46 -11.58 6.71
N LYS A 237 -6.95 -11.23 5.54
CA LYS A 237 -5.55 -10.85 5.31
C LYS A 237 -5.43 -9.52 4.60
N ASP A 238 -4.21 -9.01 4.48
CA ASP A 238 -3.85 -7.84 3.70
C ASP A 238 -4.74 -6.62 4.02
N ILE A 239 -5.14 -5.89 3.01
CA ILE A 239 -6.01 -4.71 3.14
C ILE A 239 -7.34 -5.01 3.85
N GLN A 240 -7.88 -6.21 3.71
CA GLN A 240 -9.12 -6.56 4.40
C GLN A 240 -8.94 -6.62 5.92
N LEU A 241 -7.75 -6.98 6.39
CA LEU A 241 -7.41 -6.96 7.81
C LEU A 241 -7.31 -5.52 8.32
N LEU A 242 -6.69 -4.61 7.56
CA LEU A 242 -6.65 -3.18 7.88
C LEU A 242 -8.05 -2.57 7.95
N LYS A 243 -8.92 -2.87 6.98
CA LYS A 243 -10.31 -2.38 6.95
C LYS A 243 -11.16 -2.90 8.12
N ARG A 244 -10.90 -4.12 8.57
CA ARG A 244 -11.64 -4.77 9.66
C ARG A 244 -11.18 -4.32 11.05
N SER A 245 -9.88 -4.12 11.23
CA SER A 245 -9.30 -3.71 12.51
C SER A 245 -9.19 -2.18 12.59
N ARG A 246 -9.99 -1.56 13.47
CA ARG A 246 -10.02 -0.10 13.63
C ARG A 246 -8.70 0.51 14.11
N SER A 247 -7.91 -0.23 14.87
CA SER A 247 -6.65 0.28 15.45
C SER A 247 -5.41 -0.09 14.64
N LEU A 248 -5.46 -1.13 13.80
CA LEU A 248 -4.25 -1.69 13.18
C LEU A 248 -3.46 -0.66 12.37
N SER A 249 -4.12 0.18 11.58
CA SER A 249 -3.46 1.25 10.83
C SER A 249 -2.72 2.22 11.75
N SER A 250 -3.36 2.60 12.88
CA SER A 250 -2.75 3.49 13.88
C SER A 250 -1.62 2.80 14.65
N ASP A 251 -1.76 1.52 14.96
CA ASP A 251 -0.72 0.73 15.65
C ASP A 251 0.53 0.58 14.78
N ILE A 252 0.36 0.37 13.47
CA ILE A 252 1.45 0.31 12.49
C ILE A 252 2.14 1.67 12.39
N ALA A 253 1.37 2.75 12.17
CA ALA A 253 1.93 4.10 12.06
C ALA A 253 2.67 4.51 13.35
N ALA A 254 2.09 4.26 14.52
CA ALA A 254 2.71 4.54 15.80
C ALA A 254 4.04 3.79 15.99
N TRP A 255 4.08 2.49 15.66
CA TRP A 255 5.30 1.70 15.76
C TRP A 255 6.41 2.20 14.81
N LEU A 256 6.07 2.56 13.56
CA LEU A 256 7.00 3.15 12.61
C LEU A 256 7.56 4.48 13.11
N MET A 257 6.70 5.36 13.63
CA MET A 257 7.09 6.67 14.18
C MET A 257 7.96 6.54 15.42
N GLU A 258 7.69 5.57 16.30
CA GLU A 258 8.52 5.30 17.48
C GLU A 258 9.95 4.91 17.09
N ARG A 259 10.13 4.16 16.00
CA ARG A 259 11.43 3.69 15.49
C ARG A 259 12.20 4.75 14.71
N SER A 260 11.57 5.84 14.35
CA SER A 260 12.15 6.97 13.61
C SER A 260 12.63 8.12 14.52
N ARG A 261 12.64 7.92 15.84
CA ARG A 261 13.10 8.91 16.85
C ARG A 261 14.55 8.78 17.20
#